data_0a2440398b7072c287b308280b66b539
#
_entry.id   0a2440398b7072c287b308280b66b539
#
_cell.length_a   1.000
_cell.length_b   1.000
_cell.length_c   1.000
_cell.angle_alpha   90.00
_cell.angle_beta   90.00
_cell.angle_gamma   90.00
#
_symmetry.space_group_name_H-M   'P 1'
#
loop_
_entity.id
_entity.type
_entity.pdbx_description
1 polymer ?
#
loop_
_entity_poly.entity_id
_entity_poly.type
_entity_poly.pdbx_seq_one_letter_code
_entity_poly.pdbx_strand_id
1 'polypeptide(L)'
;LARTTKQLDYWVTAGDTPAEIEEHFADAIGKVPMMPEYGLGFWQCKLRYYNQEQVLNVAREYKKRGIPLDVFVIDYYHWPRCGDYRFDEEYFPDPKAMIDELHEMGIETMVSIWPQIDWRSENYEEMKQQGLLVKSNAGVDVQMLFHGNNVFLDATNPRTRKYVWEKVKKNYADLGIRTFWLDEAEPEFSTYEYECYRYAAGPVEEIGNIYPREYSRMFYEGQKENGQEDIVNLVRCAWLGSQKYGALVWSGDIFSTYEDFRKQICAGLHMGPVSYTHLRAHETDS
;
A
#
# COMPACT_ATOMS: atom_id res chain seq x y z
N LEU A 1 -5.52 -14.37 -19.45
CA LEU A 1 -6.91 -14.45 -19.95
C LEU A 1 -7.58 -13.10 -19.72
N ALA A 2 -8.07 -12.47 -20.77
CA ALA A 2 -8.86 -11.25 -20.68
C ALA A 2 -10.35 -11.60 -20.73
N ARG A 3 -11.14 -11.08 -19.79
CA ARG A 3 -12.59 -11.33 -19.74
C ARG A 3 -13.34 -10.40 -20.71
N THR A 4 -12.93 -9.14 -20.77
CA THR A 4 -13.61 -8.08 -21.52
C THR A 4 -12.58 -7.18 -22.19
N THR A 5 -11.85 -7.72 -23.15
CA THR A 5 -10.90 -6.89 -23.90
C THR A 5 -11.49 -6.46 -25.23
N LYS A 6 -11.38 -5.17 -25.53
CA LYS A 6 -11.73 -4.59 -26.84
C LYS A 6 -10.54 -4.52 -27.78
N GLN A 7 -9.34 -4.62 -27.24
CA GLN A 7 -8.10 -4.51 -27.97
C GLN A 7 -7.08 -5.48 -27.40
N LEU A 8 -6.37 -6.20 -28.24
CA LEU A 8 -5.19 -6.96 -27.86
C LEU A 8 -3.96 -6.13 -28.16
N ASP A 9 -3.21 -5.80 -27.13
CA ASP A 9 -1.96 -5.08 -27.21
C ASP A 9 -0.89 -5.84 -26.42
N TYR A 10 0.25 -6.11 -27.05
CA TYR A 10 1.33 -6.85 -26.44
C TYR A 10 2.69 -6.37 -26.93
N TRP A 11 3.66 -6.50 -26.09
CA TRP A 11 5.04 -6.19 -26.39
C TRP A 11 5.88 -7.47 -26.29
N VAL A 12 6.85 -7.62 -27.19
CA VAL A 12 7.74 -8.77 -27.26
C VAL A 12 9.18 -8.29 -27.13
N THR A 13 9.94 -8.92 -26.27
CA THR A 13 11.39 -8.72 -26.16
C THR A 13 12.13 -10.02 -26.40
N ALA A 14 13.38 -9.91 -26.81
CA ALA A 14 14.30 -11.03 -26.96
C ALA A 14 15.69 -10.60 -26.48
N GLY A 15 16.52 -11.56 -26.12
CA GLY A 15 17.91 -11.36 -25.71
C GLY A 15 18.65 -12.70 -25.78
N ASP A 16 19.97 -12.66 -25.78
CA ASP A 16 20.81 -13.86 -25.78
C ASP A 16 20.90 -14.49 -24.37
N THR A 17 20.57 -13.71 -23.34
CA THR A 17 20.56 -14.14 -21.94
C THR A 17 19.27 -13.71 -21.23
N PRO A 18 18.84 -14.41 -20.15
CA PRO A 18 17.73 -13.96 -19.32
C PRO A 18 17.94 -12.53 -18.77
N ALA A 19 19.17 -12.16 -18.40
CA ALA A 19 19.50 -10.83 -17.90
C ALA A 19 19.20 -9.73 -18.92
N GLU A 20 19.53 -9.92 -20.18
CA GLU A 20 19.20 -8.97 -21.25
C GLU A 20 17.70 -8.83 -21.47
N ILE A 21 16.95 -9.94 -21.39
CA ILE A 21 15.48 -9.91 -21.50
C ILE A 21 14.89 -9.09 -20.34
N GLU A 22 15.37 -9.28 -19.12
CA GLU A 22 14.95 -8.53 -17.93
C GLU A 22 15.33 -7.04 -18.03
N GLU A 23 16.51 -6.73 -18.53
CA GLU A 23 16.95 -5.35 -18.76
C GLU A 23 16.03 -4.63 -19.76
N HIS A 24 15.76 -5.25 -20.91
CA HIS A 24 14.84 -4.71 -21.91
C HIS A 24 13.43 -4.54 -21.35
N PHE A 25 12.97 -5.48 -20.52
CA PHE A 25 11.67 -5.39 -19.85
C PHE A 25 11.64 -4.20 -18.88
N ALA A 26 12.65 -4.05 -18.03
CA ALA A 26 12.77 -2.94 -17.09
C ALA A 26 12.87 -1.57 -17.80
N ASP A 27 13.57 -1.50 -18.92
CA ASP A 27 13.64 -0.28 -19.73
C ASP A 27 12.27 0.11 -20.31
N ALA A 28 11.46 -0.87 -20.70
CA ALA A 28 10.12 -0.62 -21.24
C ALA A 28 9.09 -0.20 -20.19
N ILE A 29 9.10 -0.84 -19.01
CA ILE A 29 8.04 -0.65 -17.99
C ILE A 29 8.46 0.22 -16.81
N GLY A 30 9.74 0.50 -16.67
CA GLY A 30 10.35 1.29 -15.60
C GLY A 30 11.19 0.43 -14.64
N LYS A 31 12.31 1.00 -14.23
CA LYS A 31 13.27 0.37 -13.32
C LYS A 31 12.80 0.45 -11.88
N VAL A 32 13.17 -0.54 -11.08
CA VAL A 32 12.97 -0.55 -9.63
C VAL A 32 13.89 0.50 -9.00
N PRO A 33 13.42 1.38 -8.10
CA PRO A 33 14.30 2.25 -7.33
C PRO A 33 15.24 1.44 -6.43
N MET A 34 16.33 2.06 -5.97
CA MET A 34 17.19 1.43 -4.98
C MET A 34 16.44 1.25 -3.65
N MET A 35 16.55 0.07 -3.04
CA MET A 35 16.00 -0.19 -1.72
C MET A 35 16.72 0.66 -0.68
N PRO A 36 16.03 1.43 0.16
CA PRO A 36 16.66 2.12 1.28
C PRO A 36 17.23 1.12 2.30
N GLU A 37 18.27 1.54 3.02
CA GLU A 37 18.98 0.68 3.98
C GLU A 37 18.05 0.08 5.04
N TYR A 38 17.15 0.88 5.61
CA TYR A 38 16.16 0.41 6.59
C TYR A 38 15.22 -0.67 6.03
N GLY A 39 15.03 -0.69 4.71
CA GLY A 39 14.19 -1.68 4.02
C GLY A 39 14.79 -3.10 4.04
N LEU A 40 16.10 -3.23 4.26
CA LEU A 40 16.83 -4.51 4.32
C LEU A 40 16.89 -5.09 5.74
N GLY A 41 16.43 -4.35 6.75
CA GLY A 41 16.48 -4.75 8.14
C GLY A 41 15.23 -5.49 8.62
N PHE A 42 15.08 -5.58 9.94
CA PHE A 42 13.94 -6.25 10.56
C PHE A 42 12.76 -5.29 10.76
N TRP A 43 11.58 -5.71 10.36
CA TRP A 43 10.33 -4.98 10.47
C TRP A 43 9.43 -5.65 11.52
N GLN A 44 9.14 -4.95 12.61
CA GLN A 44 8.23 -5.42 13.65
C GLN A 44 6.81 -4.98 13.35
N CYS A 45 5.93 -5.94 13.15
CA CYS A 45 4.50 -5.74 13.01
C CYS A 45 3.73 -6.62 14.01
N LYS A 46 2.57 -6.18 14.37
CA LYS A 46 1.56 -6.94 15.09
C LYS A 46 0.17 -6.43 14.71
N LEU A 47 -0.75 -7.31 14.48
CA LEU A 47 -2.17 -7.01 14.42
C LEU A 47 -2.74 -7.14 15.83
N ARG A 48 -2.90 -6.07 16.59
CA ARG A 48 -2.54 -4.67 16.34
C ARG A 48 -1.91 -4.09 17.62
N TYR A 49 -1.25 -2.94 17.49
CA TYR A 49 -0.91 -2.09 18.63
C TYR A 49 -2.08 -1.16 18.91
N TYR A 50 -2.60 -1.23 20.15
CA TYR A 50 -3.82 -0.50 20.50
C TYR A 50 -3.59 0.98 20.77
N ASN A 51 -2.38 1.38 21.16
CA ASN A 51 -2.05 2.76 21.52
C ASN A 51 -0.57 3.06 21.40
N GLN A 52 -0.25 4.33 21.50
CA GLN A 52 1.11 4.88 21.47
C GLN A 52 2.05 4.25 22.50
N GLU A 53 1.57 4.00 23.71
CA GLU A 53 2.39 3.43 24.78
C GLU A 53 2.84 1.99 24.45
N GLN A 54 1.97 1.17 23.87
CA GLN A 54 2.34 -0.17 23.44
C GLN A 54 3.43 -0.17 22.37
N VAL A 55 3.33 0.75 21.38
CA VAL A 55 4.35 0.93 20.34
C VAL A 55 5.70 1.23 20.98
N LEU A 56 5.76 2.26 21.82
CA LEU A 56 7.00 2.69 22.47
C LEU A 56 7.58 1.63 23.40
N ASN A 57 6.74 0.95 24.17
CA ASN A 57 7.21 -0.09 25.09
C ASN A 57 7.87 -1.26 24.35
N VAL A 58 7.32 -1.67 23.20
CA VAL A 58 7.93 -2.71 22.37
C VAL A 58 9.26 -2.23 21.80
N ALA A 59 9.31 -1.04 21.21
CA ALA A 59 10.54 -0.49 20.64
C ALA A 59 11.67 -0.34 21.69
N ARG A 60 11.34 0.18 22.86
CA ARG A 60 12.26 0.30 24.00
C ARG A 60 12.79 -1.06 24.46
N GLU A 61 11.94 -2.09 24.45
CA GLU A 61 12.36 -3.44 24.87
C GLU A 61 13.30 -4.07 23.84
N TYR A 62 13.11 -3.85 22.52
CA TYR A 62 14.06 -4.24 21.48
C TYR A 62 15.43 -3.58 21.70
N LYS A 63 15.44 -2.27 21.94
CA LYS A 63 16.67 -1.50 22.25
C LYS A 63 17.36 -2.03 23.49
N LYS A 64 16.63 -2.21 24.58
CA LYS A 64 17.14 -2.71 25.86
C LYS A 64 17.81 -4.08 25.73
N ARG A 65 17.27 -4.95 24.88
CA ARG A 65 17.80 -6.29 24.63
C ARG A 65 18.91 -6.30 23.58
N GLY A 66 19.21 -5.19 22.93
CA GLY A 66 20.19 -5.13 21.84
C GLY A 66 19.76 -5.91 20.60
N ILE A 67 18.44 -6.09 20.38
CA ILE A 67 17.89 -6.76 19.20
C ILE A 67 17.70 -5.70 18.13
N PRO A 68 18.21 -5.92 16.88
CA PRO A 68 18.02 -4.99 15.78
C PRO A 68 16.53 -4.81 15.45
N LEU A 69 16.13 -3.58 15.17
CA LEU A 69 14.81 -3.23 14.69
C LEU A 69 14.95 -1.98 13.80
N ASP A 70 14.57 -2.10 12.55
CA ASP A 70 14.76 -1.05 11.55
C ASP A 70 13.44 -0.34 11.22
N VAL A 71 12.33 -1.07 11.17
CA VAL A 71 11.02 -0.51 10.89
C VAL A 71 10.00 -0.97 11.92
N PHE A 72 9.26 -0.04 12.49
CA PHE A 72 8.10 -0.33 13.33
C PHE A 72 6.83 -0.12 12.50
N VAL A 73 6.05 -1.18 12.30
CA VAL A 73 4.84 -1.16 11.49
C VAL A 73 3.61 -1.03 12.38
N ILE A 74 2.85 0.03 12.18
CA ILE A 74 1.56 0.26 12.84
C ILE A 74 0.46 -0.11 11.86
N ASP A 75 -0.22 -1.21 12.14
CA ASP A 75 -1.27 -1.78 11.32
C ASP A 75 -2.56 -0.96 11.39
N TYR A 76 -3.61 -1.40 10.69
CA TYR A 76 -4.90 -0.72 10.63
C TYR A 76 -5.52 -0.50 12.03
N TYR A 77 -6.60 0.29 12.07
CA TYR A 77 -7.25 0.78 13.31
C TYR A 77 -6.42 1.75 14.18
N HIS A 78 -5.32 2.32 13.67
CA HIS A 78 -4.70 3.49 14.29
C HIS A 78 -5.41 4.80 13.93
N TRP A 79 -6.32 4.76 12.97
CA TRP A 79 -7.20 5.87 12.56
C TRP A 79 -8.56 5.78 13.26
N PRO A 80 -9.31 6.90 13.41
CA PRO A 80 -10.68 6.88 13.94
C PRO A 80 -11.64 6.11 13.01
N ARG A 81 -11.49 6.29 11.69
CA ARG A 81 -12.24 5.59 10.64
C ARG A 81 -11.40 5.44 9.37
N CYS A 82 -11.71 4.42 8.58
CA CYS A 82 -11.12 4.31 7.24
C CYS A 82 -11.32 5.61 6.44
N GLY A 83 -10.24 6.15 5.89
CA GLY A 83 -10.29 7.38 5.10
C GLY A 83 -10.08 8.68 5.88
N ASP A 84 -9.94 8.65 7.21
CA ASP A 84 -9.61 9.85 7.98
C ASP A 84 -8.15 10.27 7.83
N TYR A 85 -7.28 9.34 7.44
CA TYR A 85 -5.86 9.57 7.18
C TYR A 85 -5.13 10.32 8.29
N ARG A 86 -5.37 9.95 9.54
CA ARG A 86 -4.72 10.49 10.73
C ARG A 86 -4.77 9.49 11.88
N PHE A 87 -3.90 9.68 12.86
CA PHE A 87 -3.99 8.92 14.10
C PHE A 87 -5.26 9.28 14.89
N ASP A 88 -5.79 8.29 15.60
CA ASP A 88 -6.85 8.50 16.59
C ASP A 88 -6.24 9.11 17.86
N GLU A 89 -6.63 10.34 18.17
CA GLU A 89 -6.08 11.12 19.29
C GLU A 89 -6.36 10.49 20.66
N GLU A 90 -7.42 9.66 20.78
CA GLU A 90 -7.71 8.93 22.00
C GLU A 90 -6.61 7.90 22.34
N TYR A 91 -6.08 7.23 21.30
CA TYR A 91 -5.10 6.15 21.45
C TYR A 91 -3.66 6.59 21.15
N PHE A 92 -3.51 7.61 20.34
CA PHE A 92 -2.24 8.20 19.93
C PHE A 92 -2.25 9.72 20.20
N PRO A 93 -2.18 10.13 21.47
CA PRO A 93 -2.35 11.53 21.86
C PRO A 93 -1.22 12.46 21.39
N ASP A 94 -0.03 11.95 21.18
CA ASP A 94 1.12 12.70 20.66
C ASP A 94 1.92 11.84 19.66
N PRO A 95 1.40 11.63 18.45
CA PRO A 95 2.08 10.80 17.46
C PRO A 95 3.42 11.40 17.01
N LYS A 96 3.59 12.73 17.09
CA LYS A 96 4.87 13.37 16.74
C LYS A 96 5.96 12.96 17.73
N ALA A 97 5.70 13.06 19.02
CA ALA A 97 6.65 12.63 20.04
C ALA A 97 6.97 11.13 19.95
N MET A 98 5.97 10.30 19.64
CA MET A 98 6.17 8.86 19.43
C MET A 98 7.14 8.60 18.25
N ILE A 99 6.91 9.26 17.12
CA ILE A 99 7.74 9.09 15.92
C ILE A 99 9.16 9.61 16.15
N ASP A 100 9.31 10.75 16.84
CA ASP A 100 10.61 11.30 17.17
C ASP A 100 11.41 10.35 18.06
N GLU A 101 10.79 9.75 19.09
CA GLU A 101 11.45 8.77 19.95
C GLU A 101 11.85 7.49 19.17
N LEU A 102 11.01 7.01 18.25
CA LEU A 102 11.38 5.89 17.36
C LEU A 102 12.59 6.25 16.50
N HIS A 103 12.62 7.44 15.90
CA HIS A 103 13.76 7.91 15.12
C HIS A 103 15.02 8.08 15.94
N GLU A 104 14.94 8.58 17.18
CA GLU A 104 16.08 8.64 18.10
C GLU A 104 16.66 7.25 18.42
N MET A 105 15.81 6.23 18.39
CA MET A 105 16.24 4.83 18.50
C MET A 105 16.77 4.26 17.17
N GLY A 106 16.75 5.00 16.07
CA GLY A 106 17.13 4.55 14.73
C GLY A 106 16.09 3.66 14.07
N ILE A 107 14.81 3.82 14.41
CA ILE A 107 13.70 2.99 13.92
C ILE A 107 12.79 3.86 13.04
N GLU A 108 12.58 3.47 11.78
CA GLU A 108 11.60 4.08 10.90
C GLU A 108 10.18 3.64 11.27
N THR A 109 9.20 4.49 11.00
CA THR A 109 7.79 4.17 11.25
C THR A 109 7.05 3.97 9.95
N MET A 110 6.34 2.85 9.81
CA MET A 110 5.40 2.57 8.74
C MET A 110 3.98 2.54 9.29
N VAL A 111 3.04 3.13 8.56
CA VAL A 111 1.60 3.04 8.87
C VAL A 111 0.83 2.39 7.74
N SER A 112 -0.18 1.59 8.08
CA SER A 112 -1.09 1.01 7.11
C SER A 112 -2.08 2.06 6.61
N ILE A 113 -2.25 2.15 5.29
CA ILE A 113 -3.22 3.04 4.62
C ILE A 113 -4.07 2.20 3.67
N TRP A 114 -5.38 2.25 3.88
CA TRP A 114 -6.35 1.57 3.04
C TRP A 114 -7.04 2.52 2.07
N PRO A 115 -7.40 2.07 0.86
CA PRO A 115 -8.10 2.90 -0.11
C PRO A 115 -9.58 3.03 0.16
N GLN A 116 -10.08 2.46 1.25
CA GLN A 116 -11.48 2.51 1.66
C GLN A 116 -11.78 3.80 2.41
N ILE A 117 -12.98 4.32 2.20
CA ILE A 117 -13.49 5.53 2.85
C ILE A 117 -14.81 5.17 3.52
N ASP A 118 -14.84 5.19 4.85
CA ASP A 118 -16.08 5.03 5.63
C ASP A 118 -16.99 6.26 5.37
N TRP A 119 -18.27 6.02 5.18
CA TRP A 119 -19.24 7.11 4.94
C TRP A 119 -19.34 8.14 6.08
N ARG A 120 -18.82 7.80 7.27
CA ARG A 120 -18.70 8.69 8.44
C ARG A 120 -17.33 9.35 8.54
N SER A 121 -16.39 9.03 7.64
CA SER A 121 -15.09 9.69 7.61
C SER A 121 -15.23 11.19 7.41
N GLU A 122 -14.39 11.97 8.05
CA GLU A 122 -14.36 13.43 7.90
C GLU A 122 -14.10 13.88 6.46
N ASN A 123 -13.55 13.01 5.62
CA ASN A 123 -13.23 13.29 4.22
C ASN A 123 -14.31 12.81 3.23
N TYR A 124 -15.26 11.96 3.66
CA TYR A 124 -16.21 11.31 2.75
C TYR A 124 -17.06 12.28 1.93
N GLU A 125 -17.73 13.23 2.58
CA GLU A 125 -18.65 14.14 1.89
C GLU A 125 -17.91 15.03 0.88
N GLU A 126 -16.73 15.52 1.23
CA GLU A 126 -15.90 16.32 0.33
C GLU A 126 -15.43 15.47 -0.87
N MET A 127 -14.94 14.26 -0.63
CA MET A 127 -14.51 13.35 -1.70
C MET A 127 -15.66 12.99 -2.64
N LYS A 128 -16.85 12.74 -2.09
CA LYS A 128 -18.07 12.46 -2.84
C LYS A 128 -18.48 13.63 -3.74
N GLN A 129 -18.54 14.84 -3.19
CA GLN A 129 -18.90 16.05 -3.92
C GLN A 129 -17.91 16.37 -5.06
N GLN A 130 -16.64 16.10 -4.83
CA GLN A 130 -15.59 16.29 -5.83
C GLN A 130 -15.48 15.16 -6.85
N GLY A 131 -16.22 14.06 -6.69
CA GLY A 131 -16.18 12.90 -7.59
C GLY A 131 -14.87 12.15 -7.52
N LEU A 132 -14.32 11.95 -6.31
CA LEU A 132 -13.03 11.30 -6.06
C LEU A 132 -13.18 9.80 -5.71
N LEU A 133 -14.40 9.31 -5.61
CA LEU A 133 -14.75 7.96 -5.20
C LEU A 133 -15.12 7.10 -6.41
N VAL A 134 -14.95 5.78 -6.29
CA VAL A 134 -15.44 4.80 -7.26
C VAL A 134 -16.95 4.91 -7.38
N LYS A 135 -17.46 4.79 -8.60
CA LYS A 135 -18.90 4.86 -8.91
C LYS A 135 -19.36 3.61 -9.65
N SER A 136 -20.67 3.44 -9.75
CA SER A 136 -21.24 2.46 -10.67
C SER A 136 -21.02 2.88 -12.13
N ASN A 137 -21.18 1.95 -13.06
CA ASN A 137 -21.15 2.26 -14.50
C ASN A 137 -22.21 3.29 -14.93
N ALA A 138 -23.31 3.38 -14.18
CA ALA A 138 -24.35 4.41 -14.38
C ALA A 138 -24.00 5.77 -13.75
N GLY A 139 -22.82 5.90 -13.11
CA GLY A 139 -22.40 7.14 -12.45
C GLY A 139 -23.04 7.36 -11.06
N VAL A 140 -23.73 6.37 -10.53
CA VAL A 140 -24.38 6.43 -9.20
C VAL A 140 -23.34 6.09 -8.14
N ASP A 141 -23.45 6.74 -6.98
CA ASP A 141 -22.63 6.42 -5.81
C ASP A 141 -22.89 4.98 -5.37
N VAL A 142 -21.84 4.29 -4.96
CA VAL A 142 -21.90 2.91 -4.50
C VAL A 142 -21.52 2.83 -3.03
N GLN A 143 -22.03 1.80 -2.35
CA GLN A 143 -21.61 1.44 -1.00
C GLN A 143 -21.16 -0.01 -1.01
N MET A 144 -20.10 -0.29 -0.28
CA MET A 144 -19.50 -1.60 -0.14
C MET A 144 -19.43 -1.94 1.35
N LEU A 145 -19.77 -3.17 1.70
CA LEU A 145 -19.77 -3.63 3.09
C LEU A 145 -18.41 -4.24 3.40
N PHE A 146 -17.58 -3.50 4.11
CA PHE A 146 -16.32 -4.01 4.66
C PHE A 146 -15.98 -3.18 5.91
N HIS A 147 -15.99 -3.80 7.07
CA HIS A 147 -15.82 -3.10 8.36
C HIS A 147 -16.74 -1.87 8.55
N GLY A 148 -17.90 -1.87 7.90
CA GLY A 148 -18.85 -0.77 7.85
C GLY A 148 -19.34 -0.48 6.42
N ASN A 149 -20.02 0.62 6.24
CA ASN A 149 -20.41 1.11 4.92
C ASN A 149 -19.28 1.95 4.35
N ASN A 150 -18.52 1.37 3.46
CA ASN A 150 -17.37 1.99 2.83
C ASN A 150 -17.59 2.18 1.32
N VAL A 151 -16.73 2.96 0.74
CA VAL A 151 -16.53 3.05 -0.71
C VAL A 151 -15.02 3.17 -0.96
N PHE A 152 -14.55 2.79 -2.12
CA PHE A 152 -13.16 2.97 -2.46
C PHE A 152 -12.88 4.35 -3.07
N LEU A 153 -11.74 4.96 -2.73
CA LEU A 153 -11.22 6.08 -3.50
C LEU A 153 -10.90 5.64 -4.94
N ASP A 154 -10.99 6.54 -5.90
CA ASP A 154 -10.60 6.25 -7.28
C ASP A 154 -9.13 6.62 -7.52
N ALA A 155 -8.22 5.68 -7.33
CA ALA A 155 -6.78 5.89 -7.51
C ALA A 155 -6.40 6.27 -8.95
N THR A 156 -7.24 5.95 -9.94
CA THR A 156 -6.99 6.30 -11.34
C THR A 156 -7.21 7.79 -11.63
N ASN A 157 -7.95 8.50 -10.75
CA ASN A 157 -8.22 9.92 -10.88
C ASN A 157 -7.05 10.76 -10.31
N PRO A 158 -6.35 11.57 -11.11
CA PRO A 158 -5.27 12.42 -10.61
C PRO A 158 -5.68 13.38 -9.48
N ARG A 159 -6.94 13.85 -9.48
CA ARG A 159 -7.47 14.71 -8.41
C ARG A 159 -7.58 13.95 -7.10
N THR A 160 -8.00 12.69 -7.14
CA THR A 160 -8.05 11.83 -5.96
C THR A 160 -6.65 11.63 -5.39
N ARG A 161 -5.68 11.31 -6.25
CA ARG A 161 -4.29 11.11 -5.81
C ARG A 161 -3.74 12.35 -5.09
N LYS A 162 -3.96 13.53 -5.66
CA LYS A 162 -3.55 14.80 -5.03
C LYS A 162 -4.24 15.01 -3.69
N TYR A 163 -5.56 14.89 -3.66
CA TYR A 163 -6.36 15.11 -2.44
C TYR A 163 -5.92 14.20 -1.28
N VAL A 164 -5.82 12.90 -1.56
CA VAL A 164 -5.44 11.92 -0.53
C VAL A 164 -4.01 12.14 -0.07
N TRP A 165 -3.08 12.40 -0.99
CA TRP A 165 -1.70 12.69 -0.62
C TRP A 165 -1.59 13.94 0.28
N GLU A 166 -2.33 15.00 0.01
CA GLU A 166 -2.33 16.21 0.85
C GLU A 166 -2.76 15.88 2.30
N LYS A 167 -3.74 14.99 2.49
CA LYS A 167 -4.14 14.53 3.84
C LYS A 167 -3.06 13.65 4.49
N VAL A 168 -2.56 12.67 3.75
CA VAL A 168 -1.48 11.79 4.21
C VAL A 168 -0.22 12.56 4.54
N LYS A 169 0.17 13.52 3.68
CA LYS A 169 1.32 14.38 3.92
C LYS A 169 1.17 15.12 5.25
N LYS A 170 0.08 15.84 5.43
CA LYS A 170 -0.17 16.65 6.62
C LYS A 170 -0.15 15.83 7.91
N ASN A 171 -0.78 14.65 7.89
CA ASN A 171 -1.09 13.90 9.10
C ASN A 171 -0.10 12.77 9.40
N TYR A 172 0.76 12.41 8.45
CA TYR A 172 1.77 11.35 8.61
C TYR A 172 3.16 11.79 8.14
N ALA A 173 3.32 12.23 6.89
CA ALA A 173 4.65 12.55 6.37
C ALA A 173 5.28 13.75 7.08
N ASP A 174 4.50 14.78 7.38
CA ASP A 174 4.97 15.97 8.13
C ASP A 174 5.29 15.65 9.61
N LEU A 175 4.81 14.51 10.13
CA LEU A 175 5.22 13.97 11.44
C LEU A 175 6.55 13.20 11.39
N GLY A 176 7.03 12.84 10.18
CA GLY A 176 8.27 12.12 9.98
C GLY A 176 8.10 10.70 9.42
N ILE A 177 6.88 10.25 9.13
CA ILE A 177 6.65 8.93 8.51
C ILE A 177 7.04 8.97 7.05
N ARG A 178 7.92 8.05 6.64
CA ARG A 178 8.54 8.02 5.31
C ARG A 178 8.20 6.78 4.49
N THR A 179 7.49 5.81 5.06
CA THR A 179 7.11 4.57 4.38
C THR A 179 5.70 4.17 4.77
N PHE A 180 4.96 3.59 3.83
CA PHE A 180 3.54 3.28 3.99
C PHE A 180 3.25 1.84 3.60
N TRP A 181 2.31 1.23 4.31
CA TRP A 181 1.73 -0.06 3.94
C TRP A 181 0.43 0.18 3.18
N LEU A 182 0.47 -0.02 1.87
CA LEU A 182 -0.63 0.22 0.93
C LEU A 182 -1.45 -1.07 0.78
N ASP A 183 -2.25 -1.34 1.80
CA ASP A 183 -3.06 -2.54 1.90
C ASP A 183 -4.42 -2.37 1.19
N GLU A 184 -5.16 -3.46 0.97
CA GLU A 184 -6.51 -3.50 0.41
C GLU A 184 -6.67 -2.87 -0.99
N ALA A 185 -5.59 -2.75 -1.75
CA ALA A 185 -5.52 -2.00 -3.00
C ALA A 185 -5.66 -2.85 -4.27
N GLU A 186 -6.27 -4.04 -4.20
CA GLU A 186 -6.68 -4.83 -5.37
C GLU A 186 -7.63 -4.07 -6.33
N PRO A 187 -8.65 -3.32 -5.88
CA PRO A 187 -9.29 -3.21 -4.58
C PRO A 187 -10.23 -4.39 -4.28
N GLU A 188 -10.37 -4.73 -3.00
CA GLU A 188 -11.26 -5.79 -2.54
C GLU A 188 -12.70 -5.29 -2.45
N PHE A 189 -13.39 -5.24 -3.56
CA PHE A 189 -14.80 -4.87 -3.59
C PHE A 189 -15.66 -5.93 -2.88
N SER A 190 -16.54 -5.52 -1.99
CA SER A 190 -17.39 -6.42 -1.18
C SER A 190 -18.39 -7.25 -1.99
N THR A 191 -18.69 -6.80 -3.19
CA THR A 191 -19.29 -7.62 -4.25
C THR A 191 -18.30 -7.61 -5.41
N TYR A 192 -17.76 -8.76 -5.77
CA TYR A 192 -16.80 -8.90 -6.88
C TYR A 192 -17.45 -8.74 -8.26
N GLU A 193 -18.47 -7.92 -8.36
CA GLU A 193 -19.18 -7.59 -9.61
C GLU A 193 -18.47 -6.44 -10.32
N TYR A 194 -17.26 -6.71 -10.79
CA TYR A 194 -16.40 -5.70 -11.43
C TYR A 194 -17.05 -4.99 -12.63
N GLU A 195 -17.97 -5.65 -13.31
CA GLU A 195 -18.76 -5.08 -14.39
C GLU A 195 -19.70 -3.96 -13.96
N CYS A 196 -19.98 -3.86 -12.66
CA CYS A 196 -20.87 -2.84 -12.13
C CYS A 196 -20.15 -1.51 -11.82
N TYR A 197 -18.83 -1.52 -11.76
CA TYR A 197 -18.06 -0.37 -11.27
C TYR A 197 -17.30 0.36 -12.36
N ARG A 198 -17.02 1.65 -12.07
CA ARG A 198 -16.32 2.53 -12.98
C ARG A 198 -15.33 3.42 -12.23
N TYR A 199 -14.14 3.52 -12.80
CA TYR A 199 -13.11 4.50 -12.47
C TYR A 199 -13.17 5.72 -13.40
N ALA A 200 -12.48 6.79 -13.06
CA ALA A 200 -12.27 7.93 -13.95
C ALA A 200 -11.59 7.51 -15.26
N ALA A 201 -10.68 6.55 -15.19
CA ALA A 201 -9.98 6.02 -16.37
C ALA A 201 -10.86 5.12 -17.26
N GLY A 202 -11.95 4.53 -16.75
CA GLY A 202 -12.84 3.66 -17.53
C GLY A 202 -13.57 2.62 -16.68
N PRO A 203 -14.33 1.71 -17.33
CA PRO A 203 -14.99 0.61 -16.64
C PRO A 203 -13.98 -0.31 -15.95
N VAL A 204 -14.27 -0.73 -14.71
CA VAL A 204 -13.37 -1.61 -13.92
C VAL A 204 -13.12 -2.94 -14.64
N GLU A 205 -14.12 -3.47 -15.31
CA GLU A 205 -14.02 -4.70 -16.09
C GLU A 205 -12.93 -4.65 -17.17
N GLU A 206 -12.68 -3.47 -17.76
CA GLU A 206 -11.69 -3.28 -18.82
C GLU A 206 -10.29 -2.93 -18.27
N ILE A 207 -10.22 -2.12 -17.20
CA ILE A 207 -8.98 -1.51 -16.77
C ILE A 207 -8.64 -1.72 -15.29
N GLY A 208 -9.45 -2.49 -14.56
CA GLY A 208 -9.36 -2.61 -13.11
C GLY A 208 -7.96 -2.93 -12.56
N ASN A 209 -7.20 -3.74 -13.28
CA ASN A 209 -5.86 -4.17 -12.86
C ASN A 209 -4.83 -3.04 -12.73
N ILE A 210 -5.10 -1.85 -13.28
CA ILE A 210 -4.18 -0.69 -13.11
C ILE A 210 -4.31 -0.05 -11.72
N TYR A 211 -5.36 -0.36 -10.95
CA TYR A 211 -5.64 0.28 -9.68
C TYR A 211 -4.47 0.22 -8.67
N PRO A 212 -3.88 -0.96 -8.36
CA PRO A 212 -2.77 -1.04 -7.43
C PRO A 212 -1.54 -0.25 -7.89
N ARG A 213 -1.30 -0.18 -9.20
CA ARG A 213 -0.22 0.64 -9.76
C ARG A 213 -0.46 2.13 -9.52
N GLU A 214 -1.69 2.62 -9.78
CA GLU A 214 -2.03 4.03 -9.59
C GLU A 214 -2.08 4.41 -8.11
N TYR A 215 -2.43 3.46 -7.23
CA TYR A 215 -2.37 3.64 -5.79
C TYR A 215 -0.91 3.75 -5.30
N SER A 216 -0.03 2.86 -5.71
CA SER A 216 1.42 2.96 -5.44
C SER A 216 2.01 4.27 -5.99
N ARG A 217 1.60 4.66 -7.20
CA ARG A 217 2.00 5.91 -7.85
C ARG A 217 1.67 7.14 -7.01
N MET A 218 0.48 7.17 -6.42
CA MET A 218 0.03 8.28 -5.56
C MET A 218 1.02 8.57 -4.44
N PHE A 219 1.43 7.53 -3.72
CA PHE A 219 2.36 7.66 -2.60
C PHE A 219 3.77 7.99 -3.08
N TYR A 220 4.27 7.27 -4.08
CA TYR A 220 5.61 7.50 -4.61
C TYR A 220 5.80 8.93 -5.13
N GLU A 221 4.88 9.42 -5.99
CA GLU A 221 4.95 10.78 -6.52
C GLU A 221 4.83 11.82 -5.41
N GLY A 222 3.92 11.60 -4.46
CA GLY A 222 3.75 12.51 -3.33
C GLY A 222 4.96 12.55 -2.39
N GLN A 223 5.55 11.40 -2.05
CA GLN A 223 6.78 11.32 -1.26
C GLN A 223 7.94 12.04 -1.98
N LYS A 224 8.05 11.84 -3.30
CA LYS A 224 9.08 12.49 -4.11
C LYS A 224 8.90 14.02 -4.18
N GLU A 225 7.66 14.49 -4.36
CA GLU A 225 7.33 15.92 -4.29
C GLU A 225 7.64 16.52 -2.91
N ASN A 226 7.55 15.71 -1.84
CA ASN A 226 7.94 16.08 -0.48
C ASN A 226 9.46 16.00 -0.22
N GLY A 227 10.28 15.73 -1.27
CA GLY A 227 11.73 15.72 -1.19
C GLY A 227 12.35 14.42 -0.71
N GLN A 228 11.59 13.35 -0.64
CA GLN A 228 12.13 12.03 -0.29
C GLN A 228 12.72 11.35 -1.53
N GLU A 229 13.92 10.81 -1.42
CA GLU A 229 14.62 10.09 -2.49
C GLU A 229 14.51 8.57 -2.31
N ASP A 230 14.67 8.11 -1.07
CA ASP A 230 14.63 6.70 -0.71
C ASP A 230 13.18 6.26 -0.42
N ILE A 231 12.50 5.79 -1.46
CA ILE A 231 11.07 5.46 -1.39
C ILE A 231 10.84 3.98 -1.57
N VAL A 232 10.29 3.35 -0.54
CA VAL A 232 9.72 2.00 -0.58
C VAL A 232 8.41 1.99 0.18
N ASN A 233 7.38 1.38 -0.40
CA ASN A 233 6.09 1.17 0.24
C ASN A 233 5.72 -0.31 0.14
N LEU A 234 5.18 -0.88 1.23
CA LEU A 234 4.70 -2.25 1.26
C LEU A 234 3.34 -2.32 0.56
N VAL A 235 3.16 -3.27 -0.35
CA VAL A 235 1.92 -3.42 -1.12
C VAL A 235 1.46 -4.89 -1.13
N ARG A 236 0.15 -5.12 -1.03
CA ARG A 236 -0.42 -6.48 -1.12
C ARG A 236 -0.58 -6.94 -2.57
N CYS A 237 -0.72 -6.02 -3.47
CA CYS A 237 -0.94 -6.30 -4.88
C CYS A 237 -0.19 -5.32 -5.78
N ALA A 238 0.10 -5.75 -6.98
CA ALA A 238 0.82 -4.97 -7.97
C ALA A 238 0.29 -5.27 -9.37
N TRP A 239 0.57 -4.37 -10.29
CA TRP A 239 0.37 -4.58 -11.71
C TRP A 239 1.59 -4.12 -12.49
N LEU A 240 1.63 -4.44 -13.76
CA LEU A 240 2.73 -4.06 -14.64
C LEU A 240 3.10 -2.57 -14.50
N GLY A 241 4.33 -2.29 -14.14
CA GLY A 241 4.84 -0.94 -13.90
C GLY A 241 4.73 -0.45 -12.45
N SER A 242 4.20 -1.25 -11.50
CA SER A 242 4.19 -0.88 -10.07
C SER A 242 5.60 -0.78 -9.49
N GLN A 243 6.54 -1.60 -9.98
CA GLN A 243 7.91 -1.65 -9.46
C GLN A 243 8.62 -0.30 -9.51
N LYS A 244 8.38 0.53 -10.53
CA LYS A 244 9.00 1.86 -10.65
C LYS A 244 8.53 2.86 -9.59
N TYR A 245 7.47 2.52 -8.88
CA TYR A 245 6.91 3.32 -7.79
C TYR A 245 7.29 2.79 -6.40
N GLY A 246 8.41 2.06 -6.29
CA GLY A 246 8.92 1.57 -5.01
C GLY A 246 8.00 0.54 -4.33
N ALA A 247 7.21 -0.20 -5.11
CA ALA A 247 6.28 -1.19 -4.61
C ALA A 247 7.02 -2.45 -4.14
N LEU A 248 7.07 -2.68 -2.83
CA LEU A 248 7.57 -3.89 -2.20
C LEU A 248 6.38 -4.83 -1.97
N VAL A 249 6.30 -5.90 -2.74
CA VAL A 249 5.16 -6.82 -2.71
C VAL A 249 5.38 -7.91 -1.68
N TRP A 250 4.41 -8.13 -0.77
CA TRP A 250 4.41 -9.28 0.13
C TRP A 250 3.42 -10.36 -0.35
N SER A 251 3.49 -11.53 0.28
CA SER A 251 2.70 -12.71 -0.10
C SER A 251 1.18 -12.59 0.11
N GLY A 252 0.72 -11.52 0.75
CA GLY A 252 -0.68 -11.43 1.21
C GLY A 252 -0.96 -12.34 2.41
N ASP A 253 -2.22 -12.49 2.76
CA ASP A 253 -2.71 -13.34 3.84
C ASP A 253 -2.75 -14.80 3.36
N ILE A 254 -1.65 -15.52 3.55
CA ILE A 254 -1.53 -16.93 3.17
C ILE A 254 -1.85 -17.83 4.36
N PHE A 255 -2.32 -19.05 4.10
CA PHE A 255 -2.48 -20.04 5.14
C PHE A 255 -1.13 -20.56 5.64
N SER A 256 -0.99 -20.75 6.96
CA SER A 256 0.20 -21.32 7.60
C SER A 256 0.33 -22.81 7.31
N THR A 257 0.48 -23.20 6.04
CA THR A 257 0.63 -24.56 5.58
C THR A 257 1.90 -24.75 4.75
N TYR A 258 2.44 -25.97 4.73
CA TYR A 258 3.59 -26.31 3.86
C TYR A 258 3.26 -26.15 2.39
N GLU A 259 2.00 -26.34 1.99
CA GLU A 259 1.55 -26.15 0.62
C GLU A 259 1.67 -24.69 0.19
N ASP A 260 1.14 -23.76 0.99
CA ASP A 260 1.21 -22.34 0.69
C ASP A 260 2.65 -21.82 0.79
N PHE A 261 3.42 -22.27 1.79
CA PHE A 261 4.84 -21.94 1.86
C PHE A 261 5.59 -22.35 0.58
N ARG A 262 5.33 -23.53 0.05
CA ARG A 262 5.93 -23.98 -1.22
C ARG A 262 5.53 -23.11 -2.41
N LYS A 263 4.27 -22.64 -2.45
CA LYS A 263 3.79 -21.72 -3.49
C LYS A 263 4.52 -20.38 -3.40
N GLN A 264 4.79 -19.89 -2.18
CA GLN A 264 5.49 -18.61 -1.98
C GLN A 264 6.95 -18.65 -2.46
N ILE A 265 7.62 -19.77 -2.36
CA ILE A 265 8.99 -19.91 -2.92
C ILE A 265 8.95 -19.65 -4.44
N CYS A 266 8.03 -20.31 -5.15
CA CYS A 266 7.89 -20.11 -6.59
C CYS A 266 7.46 -18.67 -6.93
N ALA A 267 6.50 -18.11 -6.19
CA ALA A 267 6.05 -16.74 -6.39
C ALA A 267 7.19 -15.73 -6.19
N GLY A 268 7.98 -15.90 -5.13
CA GLY A 268 9.13 -15.03 -4.85
C GLY A 268 10.20 -15.09 -5.95
N LEU A 269 10.49 -16.28 -6.47
CA LEU A 269 11.44 -16.44 -7.58
C LEU A 269 10.97 -15.76 -8.87
N HIS A 270 9.64 -15.72 -9.12
CA HIS A 270 9.10 -15.05 -10.30
C HIS A 270 8.99 -13.52 -10.13
N MET A 271 8.73 -13.05 -8.91
CA MET A 271 8.61 -11.61 -8.63
C MET A 271 9.99 -10.94 -8.45
N GLY A 272 10.98 -11.65 -7.92
CA GLY A 272 12.29 -11.11 -7.57
C GLY A 272 13.04 -10.42 -8.73
N PRO A 273 13.06 -10.95 -9.94
CA PRO A 273 13.77 -10.35 -11.07
C PRO A 273 13.23 -8.97 -11.47
N VAL A 274 11.96 -8.71 -11.23
CA VAL A 274 11.28 -7.51 -11.74
C VAL A 274 10.84 -6.52 -10.67
N SER A 275 10.95 -6.87 -9.38
CA SER A 275 10.47 -6.03 -8.27
C SER A 275 11.11 -6.43 -6.93
N TYR A 276 10.95 -5.57 -5.92
CA TYR A 276 11.19 -5.97 -4.54
C TYR A 276 10.19 -7.04 -4.13
N THR A 277 10.69 -8.09 -3.46
CA THR A 277 9.83 -9.14 -2.90
C THR A 277 10.12 -9.30 -1.43
N HIS A 278 9.10 -9.13 -0.60
CA HIS A 278 9.15 -9.42 0.83
C HIS A 278 8.29 -10.63 1.14
N LEU A 279 8.92 -11.70 1.61
CA LEU A 279 8.20 -12.86 2.12
C LEU A 279 7.96 -12.65 3.62
N ARG A 280 6.73 -12.31 3.97
CA ARG A 280 6.30 -12.24 5.36
C ARG A 280 5.97 -13.64 5.86
N ALA A 281 6.64 -14.07 6.93
CA ALA A 281 6.13 -15.17 7.73
C ALA A 281 4.94 -14.63 8.54
N HIS A 282 3.75 -15.18 8.34
CA HIS A 282 2.63 -14.90 9.23
C HIS A 282 2.96 -15.38 10.63
N GLU A 283 2.88 -14.48 11.60
CA GLU A 283 2.71 -14.88 12.97
C GLU A 283 1.39 -15.66 13.03
N THR A 284 1.49 -16.92 13.37
CA THR A 284 0.32 -17.70 13.76
C THR A 284 -0.19 -17.09 15.06
N ASP A 285 -1.36 -16.48 15.05
CA ASP A 285 -2.10 -16.21 16.26
C ASP A 285 -2.37 -17.56 16.95
N SER A 286 -1.63 -17.83 17.98
CA SER A 286 -1.85 -18.95 18.89
C SER A 286 -2.61 -18.46 20.11
#